data_7938504c7906e00a0aa28d007e8a9bb2
#
_entry.id   7938504c7906e00a0aa28d007e8a9bb2
#
_cell.length_a   1.000
_cell.length_b   1.000
_cell.length_c   1.000
_cell.angle_alpha   90.00
_cell.angle_beta   90.00
_cell.angle_gamma   90.00
#
_symmetry.space_group_name_H-M   'P 1'
#
loop_
_entity.id
_entity.type
_entity.pdbx_description
1 polymer ?
#
loop_
_entity_poly.entity_id
_entity_poly.type
_entity_poly.pdbx_seq_one_letter_code
_entity_poly.pdbx_strand_id
1 'polypeptide(L)'
;MKAIARILVLGACAALTAAARQPDPTADVHDLVIRGGRVIDPESRTDAVRDVAVDGGRIAAISEGPLPAHRVIDARGLVVAPGFIDLHAHGQDAENYALRAADGVTTALELEVGTDDVDRFYAERDGKALVNYGASIGHIPVRMAVMGDAPAWLPSASSQAAIVAASDEQLEAITAAIRKGLERGAPAVGMGIQYTSAASRAEILEVFRTASAAGASVHVHMRYNGTREPLSSTTALQEVLADAALTGAPLHVVHLHSTSVGFTERHLRMIDEARARRIDVTTECYPYTAGMTDIASGVFDEGWRENLGIDYGDLLWAATGERLTAETFAARRQAGGNVAIFSIPETAVRAALAHPLVMVASDAVMTKGRGHPRSAGTNARLLGVYVREQQTLPLMEAIRKVTLLPAQRLEQRAPAFRAKGRVKVGADADLTLFDPERVKDRATWASPALHPDGIPYVLVGGVPVISKGRIVPDTFPGQGMRAPMR
;
A
#
# COMPACT_ATOMS: atom_id res chain seq x y z
N MET A 1 -70.17 51.90 -20.89
CA MET A 1 -70.30 51.19 -19.61
C MET A 1 -69.84 49.78 -19.78
N LYS A 2 -68.60 49.46 -19.43
CA LYS A 2 -68.02 48.10 -19.47
C LYS A 2 -67.44 47.79 -18.09
N ALA A 3 -68.02 46.79 -17.41
CA ALA A 3 -67.62 46.32 -16.10
C ALA A 3 -66.36 45.40 -16.28
N ILE A 4 -65.32 45.67 -15.49
CA ILE A 4 -64.12 44.86 -15.41
C ILE A 4 -64.27 43.93 -14.21
N ALA A 5 -64.35 42.61 -14.45
CA ALA A 5 -64.33 41.60 -13.41
C ALA A 5 -62.85 41.29 -13.02
N ARG A 6 -62.50 41.43 -11.75
CA ARG A 6 -61.24 41.02 -11.16
C ARG A 6 -61.33 39.56 -10.72
N ILE A 7 -60.51 38.68 -11.32
CA ILE A 7 -60.36 37.31 -10.88
C ILE A 7 -59.22 37.28 -9.85
N LEU A 8 -59.53 36.89 -8.61
CA LEU A 8 -58.53 36.53 -7.58
C LEU A 8 -58.13 35.12 -7.80
N VAL A 9 -56.83 34.93 -8.09
CA VAL A 9 -56.17 33.57 -8.07
C VAL A 9 -55.60 33.35 -6.68
N LEU A 10 -56.21 32.47 -5.88
CA LEU A 10 -55.63 31.94 -4.66
C LEU A 10 -54.61 30.84 -5.04
N GLY A 11 -53.34 31.15 -4.84
CA GLY A 11 -52.28 30.15 -4.92
C GLY A 11 -52.24 29.31 -3.64
N ALA A 12 -52.59 28.03 -3.73
CA ALA A 12 -52.39 27.07 -2.64
C ALA A 12 -50.94 26.59 -2.69
N CYS A 13 -50.08 27.02 -1.74
CA CYS A 13 -48.78 26.41 -1.46
C CYS A 13 -49.01 25.05 -0.78
N ALA A 14 -48.87 23.96 -1.54
CA ALA A 14 -48.79 22.62 -0.97
C ALA A 14 -47.38 22.44 -0.39
N ALA A 15 -47.25 22.51 0.92
CA ALA A 15 -46.02 22.07 1.64
C ALA A 15 -45.93 20.54 1.56
N LEU A 16 -45.05 20.04 0.71
CA LEU A 16 -44.65 18.62 0.74
C LEU A 16 -43.84 18.37 2.02
N THR A 17 -44.53 17.92 3.06
CA THR A 17 -43.87 17.28 4.22
C THR A 17 -43.37 15.92 3.76
N ALA A 18 -42.05 15.78 3.61
CA ALA A 18 -41.43 14.47 3.47
C ALA A 18 -41.67 13.67 4.74
N ALA A 19 -42.69 12.79 4.72
CA ALA A 19 -42.93 11.84 5.80
C ALA A 19 -41.70 10.92 5.88
N ALA A 20 -41.00 10.95 6.99
CA ALA A 20 -39.97 9.95 7.30
C ALA A 20 -40.65 8.57 7.26
N ARG A 21 -40.23 7.74 6.33
CA ARG A 21 -40.75 6.37 6.19
C ARG A 21 -40.39 5.62 7.47
N GLN A 22 -41.36 5.16 8.23
CA GLN A 22 -41.12 4.30 9.39
C GLN A 22 -40.48 2.99 8.90
N PRO A 23 -39.51 2.44 9.62
CA PRO A 23 -38.89 1.15 9.26
C PRO A 23 -39.97 0.06 9.26
N ASP A 24 -39.87 -0.82 8.27
CA ASP A 24 -40.72 -2.02 8.16
C ASP A 24 -40.43 -2.91 9.39
N PRO A 25 -41.42 -3.26 10.21
CA PRO A 25 -41.23 -4.09 11.40
C PRO A 25 -40.81 -5.53 11.08
N THR A 26 -40.78 -5.92 9.79
CA THR A 26 -40.31 -7.24 9.31
C THR A 26 -38.90 -7.17 8.72
N ALA A 27 -38.25 -6.01 8.71
CA ALA A 27 -36.89 -5.87 8.19
C ALA A 27 -35.88 -6.57 9.12
N ASP A 28 -34.99 -7.37 8.55
CA ASP A 28 -33.91 -8.01 9.31
C ASP A 28 -33.07 -6.96 10.06
N VAL A 29 -32.84 -7.21 11.36
CA VAL A 29 -32.04 -6.35 12.21
C VAL A 29 -30.57 -6.73 12.03
N HIS A 30 -29.78 -5.81 11.47
CA HIS A 30 -28.34 -6.04 11.17
C HIS A 30 -27.47 -6.00 12.42
N ASP A 31 -26.32 -6.68 12.40
CA ASP A 31 -25.35 -6.65 13.50
C ASP A 31 -24.81 -5.24 13.75
N LEU A 32 -24.50 -4.53 12.67
CA LEU A 32 -23.95 -3.16 12.69
C LEU A 32 -24.47 -2.37 11.49
N VAL A 33 -24.84 -1.11 11.71
CA VAL A 33 -25.08 -0.13 10.64
C VAL A 33 -24.16 1.06 10.78
N ILE A 34 -23.47 1.40 9.71
CA ILE A 34 -22.74 2.66 9.54
C ILE A 34 -23.73 3.64 8.90
N ARG A 35 -24.17 4.62 9.69
CA ARG A 35 -25.33 5.45 9.36
C ARG A 35 -24.97 6.80 8.79
N GLY A 36 -25.56 7.13 7.63
CA GLY A 36 -25.56 8.48 7.07
C GLY A 36 -24.21 8.99 6.62
N GLY A 37 -23.25 8.10 6.32
CA GLY A 37 -21.93 8.44 5.80
C GLY A 37 -21.93 8.68 4.30
N ARG A 38 -21.01 9.52 3.81
CA ARG A 38 -20.74 9.68 2.38
C ARG A 38 -19.95 8.45 1.89
N VAL A 39 -20.65 7.48 1.32
CA VAL A 39 -20.04 6.29 0.75
C VAL A 39 -19.33 6.65 -0.53
N ILE A 40 -18.02 6.31 -0.61
CA ILE A 40 -17.22 6.44 -1.82
C ILE A 40 -16.71 5.04 -2.19
N ASP A 41 -17.24 4.48 -3.29
CA ASP A 41 -16.79 3.21 -3.85
C ASP A 41 -16.20 3.40 -5.24
N PRO A 42 -14.87 3.14 -5.41
CA PRO A 42 -14.21 3.36 -6.70
C PRO A 42 -14.64 2.39 -7.80
N GLU A 43 -15.12 1.18 -7.48
CA GLU A 43 -15.53 0.19 -8.49
C GLU A 43 -16.83 0.61 -9.18
N SER A 44 -17.84 0.97 -8.41
CA SER A 44 -19.14 1.45 -8.91
C SER A 44 -19.18 2.94 -9.23
N ARG A 45 -18.13 3.68 -8.82
CA ARG A 45 -18.06 5.16 -8.83
C ARG A 45 -19.16 5.82 -7.99
N THR A 46 -19.62 5.12 -6.96
CA THR A 46 -20.60 5.67 -6.01
C THR A 46 -19.93 6.77 -5.18
N ASP A 47 -20.63 7.91 -5.07
CA ASP A 47 -20.31 9.03 -4.19
C ASP A 47 -21.63 9.60 -3.68
N ALA A 48 -22.14 9.05 -2.58
CA ALA A 48 -23.47 9.40 -2.08
C ALA A 48 -23.62 9.06 -0.59
N VAL A 49 -24.51 9.80 0.09
CA VAL A 49 -24.85 9.52 1.48
C VAL A 49 -25.72 8.26 1.57
N ARG A 50 -25.27 7.26 2.35
CA ARG A 50 -25.92 5.95 2.50
C ARG A 50 -25.78 5.44 3.93
N ASP A 51 -26.68 4.51 4.29
CA ASP A 51 -26.47 3.58 5.38
C ASP A 51 -25.81 2.31 4.83
N VAL A 52 -24.81 1.78 5.53
CA VAL A 52 -24.12 0.53 5.19
C VAL A 52 -24.33 -0.46 6.33
N ALA A 53 -25.06 -1.56 6.05
CA ALA A 53 -25.28 -2.63 7.00
C ALA A 53 -24.20 -3.71 6.88
N VAL A 54 -23.80 -4.26 8.01
CA VAL A 54 -22.78 -5.31 8.14
C VAL A 54 -23.35 -6.46 8.96
N ASP A 55 -23.26 -7.68 8.41
CA ASP A 55 -23.60 -8.93 9.08
C ASP A 55 -22.51 -9.96 8.83
N GLY A 56 -22.11 -10.67 9.88
CA GLY A 56 -21.10 -11.72 9.79
C GLY A 56 -19.79 -11.28 9.12
N GLY A 57 -19.39 -10.02 9.31
CA GLY A 57 -18.16 -9.46 8.76
C GLY A 57 -18.22 -9.03 7.29
N ARG A 58 -19.41 -9.05 6.66
CA ARG A 58 -19.64 -8.66 5.27
C ARG A 58 -20.64 -7.51 5.15
N ILE A 59 -20.54 -6.73 4.09
CA ILE A 59 -21.54 -5.73 3.75
C ILE A 59 -22.81 -6.45 3.29
N ALA A 60 -23.87 -6.36 4.08
CA ALA A 60 -25.14 -7.03 3.84
C ALA A 60 -26.11 -6.16 3.02
N ALA A 61 -26.14 -4.84 3.28
CA ALA A 61 -26.99 -3.92 2.55
C ALA A 61 -26.38 -2.53 2.46
N ILE A 62 -26.77 -1.78 1.42
CA ILE A 62 -26.47 -0.36 1.25
C ILE A 62 -27.79 0.34 0.91
N SER A 63 -28.21 1.35 1.68
CA SER A 63 -29.53 1.96 1.58
C SER A 63 -29.49 3.49 1.61
N GLU A 64 -30.47 4.11 0.97
CA GLU A 64 -30.74 5.56 1.09
C GLU A 64 -31.50 5.91 2.36
N GLY A 65 -32.27 4.96 2.89
CA GLY A 65 -33.05 5.11 4.10
C GLY A 65 -32.42 4.39 5.30
N PRO A 66 -32.91 4.66 6.51
CA PRO A 66 -32.38 4.09 7.72
C PRO A 66 -32.58 2.57 7.78
N LEU A 67 -31.52 1.83 8.13
CA LEU A 67 -31.55 0.40 8.36
C LEU A 67 -31.60 0.08 9.86
N PRO A 68 -32.39 -0.91 10.31
CA PRO A 68 -32.41 -1.34 11.70
C PRO A 68 -31.12 -2.13 12.06
N ALA A 69 -30.58 -1.92 13.25
CA ALA A 69 -29.36 -2.59 13.69
C ALA A 69 -29.27 -2.72 15.21
N HIS A 70 -28.54 -3.74 15.68
CA HIS A 70 -28.17 -3.90 17.08
C HIS A 70 -27.14 -2.84 17.51
N ARG A 71 -26.21 -2.46 16.61
CA ARG A 71 -25.22 -1.41 16.86
C ARG A 71 -25.21 -0.42 15.71
N VAL A 72 -24.95 0.86 16.03
CA VAL A 72 -24.90 1.92 15.04
C VAL A 72 -23.64 2.74 15.25
N ILE A 73 -22.90 2.98 14.15
CA ILE A 73 -21.86 4.01 14.05
C ILE A 73 -22.45 5.19 13.30
N ASP A 74 -22.57 6.34 13.95
CA ASP A 74 -22.98 7.58 13.29
C ASP A 74 -21.82 8.09 12.44
N ALA A 75 -21.99 8.06 11.12
CA ALA A 75 -20.99 8.47 10.13
C ALA A 75 -21.36 9.78 9.42
N ARG A 76 -22.31 10.55 9.94
CA ARG A 76 -22.68 11.85 9.35
C ARG A 76 -21.48 12.80 9.34
N GLY A 77 -21.17 13.38 8.18
CA GLY A 77 -20.00 14.22 7.97
C GLY A 77 -18.71 13.44 7.68
N LEU A 78 -18.74 12.11 7.75
CA LEU A 78 -17.59 11.25 7.41
C LEU A 78 -17.73 10.66 6.01
N VAL A 79 -16.60 10.43 5.36
CA VAL A 79 -16.48 9.52 4.22
C VAL A 79 -16.43 8.09 4.73
N VAL A 80 -17.18 7.19 4.10
CA VAL A 80 -17.11 5.75 4.27
C VAL A 80 -16.46 5.17 3.03
N ALA A 81 -15.19 4.82 3.12
CA ALA A 81 -14.40 4.24 2.03
C ALA A 81 -14.14 2.76 2.29
N PRO A 82 -13.78 1.96 1.24
CA PRO A 82 -13.18 0.66 1.48
C PRO A 82 -11.93 0.81 2.36
N GLY A 83 -11.63 -0.18 3.16
CA GLY A 83 -10.41 -0.20 3.95
C GLY A 83 -9.17 -0.14 3.06
N PHE A 84 -8.17 0.65 3.48
CA PHE A 84 -6.97 0.84 2.67
C PHE A 84 -6.10 -0.42 2.66
N ILE A 85 -5.49 -0.69 1.51
CA ILE A 85 -4.63 -1.85 1.24
C ILE A 85 -3.22 -1.33 0.95
N ASP A 86 -2.28 -1.67 1.81
CA ASP A 86 -0.87 -1.33 1.66
C ASP A 86 -0.11 -2.54 1.10
N LEU A 87 0.35 -2.46 -0.16
CA LEU A 87 1.08 -3.54 -0.84
C LEU A 87 2.54 -3.63 -0.40
N HIS A 88 3.06 -2.59 0.27
CA HIS A 88 4.46 -2.42 0.58
C HIS A 88 4.62 -2.04 2.05
N ALA A 89 4.33 -3.00 2.92
CA ALA A 89 4.26 -2.80 4.35
C ALA A 89 5.32 -3.64 5.07
N HIS A 90 6.50 -3.08 5.27
CA HIS A 90 7.53 -3.70 6.11
C HIS A 90 7.14 -3.66 7.60
N GLY A 91 7.73 -4.55 8.43
CA GLY A 91 7.39 -4.62 9.84
C GLY A 91 5.98 -5.16 10.06
N GLN A 92 5.82 -6.46 9.95
CA GLN A 92 4.54 -7.17 10.12
C GLN A 92 4.41 -7.63 11.59
N ASP A 93 4.33 -6.66 12.51
CA ASP A 93 4.26 -6.83 13.96
C ASP A 93 3.22 -5.90 14.59
N ALA A 94 3.00 -6.01 15.91
CA ALA A 94 1.97 -5.27 16.62
C ALA A 94 2.17 -3.73 16.54
N GLU A 95 3.42 -3.24 16.64
CA GLU A 95 3.72 -1.80 16.53
C GLU A 95 3.33 -1.27 15.15
N ASN A 96 3.76 -1.95 14.10
CA ASN A 96 3.52 -1.54 12.73
C ASN A 96 2.04 -1.68 12.33
N TYR A 97 1.35 -2.74 12.77
CA TYR A 97 -0.10 -2.88 12.53
C TYR A 97 -0.91 -1.77 13.20
N ALA A 98 -0.52 -1.37 14.43
CA ALA A 98 -1.20 -0.29 15.14
C ALA A 98 -1.11 1.05 14.41
N LEU A 99 0.07 1.40 13.90
CA LEU A 99 0.31 2.62 13.14
C LEU A 99 -0.48 2.62 11.81
N ARG A 100 -0.47 1.49 11.10
CA ARG A 100 -1.20 1.35 9.84
C ARG A 100 -2.71 1.40 10.03
N ALA A 101 -3.24 0.69 11.05
CA ALA A 101 -4.66 0.77 11.38
C ALA A 101 -5.08 2.20 11.70
N ALA A 102 -4.28 2.95 12.46
CA ALA A 102 -4.55 4.35 12.75
C ALA A 102 -4.57 5.23 11.48
N ASP A 103 -3.78 4.88 10.44
CA ASP A 103 -3.75 5.56 9.13
C ASP A 103 -4.78 4.98 8.12
N GLY A 104 -5.75 4.17 8.59
CA GLY A 104 -6.86 3.67 7.79
C GLY A 104 -6.59 2.35 7.05
N VAL A 105 -5.44 1.71 7.26
CA VAL A 105 -5.11 0.45 6.60
C VAL A 105 -5.83 -0.71 7.27
N THR A 106 -6.51 -1.53 6.48
CA THR A 106 -7.17 -2.77 6.90
C THR A 106 -6.45 -4.01 6.40
N THR A 107 -5.54 -3.85 5.42
CA THR A 107 -4.76 -4.96 4.85
C THR A 107 -3.34 -4.47 4.59
N ALA A 108 -2.36 -5.08 5.26
CA ALA A 108 -0.94 -4.76 5.15
C ALA A 108 -0.15 -5.95 4.60
N LEU A 109 0.55 -5.75 3.48
CA LEU A 109 1.23 -6.82 2.76
C LEU A 109 2.72 -6.51 2.60
N GLU A 110 3.55 -7.51 2.91
CA GLU A 110 5.00 -7.47 2.68
C GLU A 110 5.29 -8.11 1.32
N LEU A 111 5.25 -7.33 0.24
CA LEU A 111 5.38 -7.90 -1.11
C LEU A 111 6.73 -7.64 -1.78
N GLU A 112 7.57 -6.71 -1.28
CA GLU A 112 8.90 -6.44 -1.85
C GLU A 112 9.95 -7.42 -1.33
N VAL A 113 10.23 -7.41 -0.02
CA VAL A 113 11.24 -8.30 0.58
C VAL A 113 10.68 -9.70 0.74
N GLY A 114 9.46 -9.82 1.26
CA GLY A 114 8.77 -11.09 1.43
C GLY A 114 9.34 -11.95 2.56
N THR A 115 9.12 -13.27 2.43
CA THR A 115 9.61 -14.30 3.37
C THR A 115 10.24 -15.47 2.63
N ASP A 116 11.13 -16.19 3.28
CA ASP A 116 11.66 -17.50 2.83
C ASP A 116 10.73 -18.67 3.19
N ASP A 117 9.87 -18.49 4.22
CA ASP A 117 8.94 -19.51 4.72
C ASP A 117 7.53 -18.93 4.88
N VAL A 118 6.69 -19.19 3.88
CA VAL A 118 5.31 -18.70 3.80
C VAL A 118 4.47 -19.27 4.95
N ASP A 119 4.62 -20.54 5.29
CA ASP A 119 3.81 -21.16 6.34
C ASP A 119 4.13 -20.61 7.72
N ARG A 120 5.41 -20.44 8.03
CA ARG A 120 5.88 -19.82 9.27
C ARG A 120 5.36 -18.39 9.38
N PHE A 121 5.47 -17.59 8.30
CA PHE A 121 5.00 -16.21 8.29
C PHE A 121 3.53 -16.09 8.70
N TYR A 122 2.65 -16.93 8.12
CA TYR A 122 1.24 -16.89 8.45
C TYR A 122 0.93 -17.45 9.84
N ALA A 123 1.57 -18.56 10.25
CA ALA A 123 1.34 -19.20 11.55
C ALA A 123 1.73 -18.28 12.74
N GLU A 124 2.78 -17.48 12.60
CA GLU A 124 3.22 -16.53 13.64
C GLU A 124 2.22 -15.40 13.90
N ARG A 125 1.36 -15.07 12.93
CA ARG A 125 0.43 -13.92 12.93
C ARG A 125 -1.03 -14.32 13.12
N ASP A 126 -1.33 -15.59 12.99
CA ASP A 126 -2.70 -16.11 13.14
C ASP A 126 -3.25 -15.79 14.54
N GLY A 127 -4.44 -15.15 14.59
CA GLY A 127 -5.07 -14.70 15.82
C GLY A 127 -4.35 -13.57 16.57
N LYS A 128 -3.32 -12.94 15.98
CA LYS A 128 -2.52 -11.88 16.63
C LYS A 128 -2.45 -10.57 15.83
N ALA A 129 -3.01 -10.55 14.63
CA ALA A 129 -2.91 -9.40 13.74
C ALA A 129 -4.12 -8.48 13.87
N LEU A 130 -3.87 -7.18 14.05
CA LEU A 130 -4.89 -6.14 14.12
C LEU A 130 -5.56 -5.90 12.76
N VAL A 131 -4.79 -6.05 11.67
CA VAL A 131 -5.25 -5.89 10.28
C VAL A 131 -4.97 -7.16 9.48
N ASN A 132 -5.61 -7.33 8.33
CA ASN A 132 -5.29 -8.43 7.41
C ASN A 132 -3.83 -8.33 6.97
N TYR A 133 -3.18 -9.47 6.81
CA TYR A 133 -1.73 -9.55 6.56
C TYR A 133 -1.40 -10.57 5.48
N GLY A 134 -0.25 -10.40 4.85
CA GLY A 134 0.28 -11.36 3.88
C GLY A 134 1.69 -11.02 3.46
N ALA A 135 2.39 -12.01 2.88
CA ALA A 135 3.71 -11.81 2.33
C ALA A 135 3.89 -12.56 1.01
N SER A 136 4.73 -11.99 0.14
CA SER A 136 5.29 -12.68 -1.02
C SER A 136 6.27 -13.76 -0.57
N ILE A 137 6.54 -14.74 -1.44
CA ILE A 137 7.80 -15.47 -1.36
C ILE A 137 8.91 -14.53 -1.88
N GLY A 138 9.92 -14.28 -1.04
CA GLY A 138 10.95 -13.27 -1.31
C GLY A 138 12.20 -13.84 -1.94
N HIS A 139 12.63 -13.29 -3.08
CA HIS A 139 13.92 -13.63 -3.67
C HIS A 139 15.09 -13.31 -2.72
N ILE A 140 15.04 -12.14 -2.03
CA ILE A 140 16.10 -11.76 -1.09
C ILE A 140 16.31 -12.82 0.00
N PRO A 141 15.33 -13.16 0.87
CA PRO A 141 15.56 -14.11 1.95
C PRO A 141 15.81 -15.54 1.44
N VAL A 142 15.19 -15.95 0.33
CA VAL A 142 15.47 -17.24 -0.32
C VAL A 142 16.93 -17.30 -0.80
N ARG A 143 17.40 -16.25 -1.49
CA ARG A 143 18.77 -16.17 -1.99
C ARG A 143 19.77 -16.15 -0.85
N MET A 144 19.54 -15.40 0.22
CA MET A 144 20.36 -15.39 1.42
C MET A 144 20.50 -16.81 2.01
N ALA A 145 19.39 -17.52 2.14
CA ALA A 145 19.41 -18.89 2.67
C ALA A 145 20.20 -19.86 1.78
N VAL A 146 20.02 -19.79 0.46
CA VAL A 146 20.74 -20.65 -0.51
C VAL A 146 22.24 -20.32 -0.56
N MET A 147 22.59 -19.03 -0.45
CA MET A 147 23.98 -18.57 -0.46
C MET A 147 24.70 -18.75 0.89
N GLY A 148 23.98 -19.18 1.94
CA GLY A 148 24.55 -19.43 3.27
C GLY A 148 24.76 -18.18 4.13
N ASP A 149 24.10 -17.08 3.82
CA ASP A 149 24.10 -15.88 4.66
C ASP A 149 23.24 -16.09 5.92
N ALA A 150 23.61 -15.40 7.00
CA ALA A 150 22.78 -15.36 8.20
C ALA A 150 21.43 -14.66 7.91
N PRO A 151 20.32 -15.13 8.50
CA PRO A 151 19.03 -14.49 8.32
C PRO A 151 19.04 -13.01 8.75
N ALA A 152 18.65 -12.13 7.85
CA ALA A 152 18.49 -10.69 8.10
C ALA A 152 17.36 -10.15 7.22
N TRP A 153 16.87 -8.96 7.55
CA TRP A 153 15.86 -8.32 6.74
C TRP A 153 16.37 -8.00 5.32
N LEU A 154 17.56 -7.41 5.23
CA LEU A 154 18.26 -7.16 3.97
C LEU A 154 19.71 -7.68 4.07
N PRO A 155 20.32 -8.15 2.97
CA PRO A 155 21.73 -8.48 2.95
C PRO A 155 22.58 -7.21 3.08
N SER A 156 23.66 -7.28 3.84
CA SER A 156 24.68 -6.24 3.83
C SER A 156 25.42 -6.22 2.48
N ALA A 157 26.08 -5.11 2.16
CA ALA A 157 26.91 -5.00 0.95
C ALA A 157 28.08 -6.01 0.88
N SER A 158 28.38 -6.74 1.95
CA SER A 158 29.40 -7.81 2.00
C SER A 158 28.81 -9.23 2.05
N SER A 159 27.49 -9.38 2.08
CA SER A 159 26.80 -10.68 2.10
C SER A 159 27.02 -11.44 0.79
N GLN A 160 27.11 -12.78 0.85
CA GLN A 160 27.22 -13.61 -0.35
C GLN A 160 26.07 -13.36 -1.32
N ALA A 161 24.84 -13.21 -0.80
CA ALA A 161 23.67 -12.87 -1.60
C ALA A 161 23.79 -11.52 -2.32
N ALA A 162 24.59 -10.60 -1.83
CA ALA A 162 24.80 -9.31 -2.48
C ALA A 162 25.90 -9.33 -3.55
N ILE A 163 27.02 -10.03 -3.29
CA ILE A 163 28.28 -9.86 -4.06
C ILE A 163 28.68 -11.06 -4.92
N VAL A 164 28.03 -12.23 -4.77
CA VAL A 164 28.38 -13.45 -5.51
C VAL A 164 27.24 -13.86 -6.44
N ALA A 165 27.56 -14.11 -7.72
CA ALA A 165 26.59 -14.70 -8.65
C ALA A 165 26.28 -16.15 -8.24
N ALA A 166 25.02 -16.55 -8.33
CA ALA A 166 24.62 -17.92 -8.06
C ALA A 166 25.21 -18.89 -9.10
N SER A 167 25.65 -20.09 -8.66
CA SER A 167 25.92 -21.21 -9.56
C SER A 167 24.61 -21.76 -10.14
N ASP A 168 24.73 -22.66 -11.13
CA ASP A 168 23.55 -23.30 -11.74
C ASP A 168 22.77 -24.10 -10.69
N GLU A 169 23.42 -24.79 -9.76
CA GLU A 169 22.79 -25.54 -8.68
C GLU A 169 22.10 -24.59 -7.67
N GLN A 170 22.74 -23.47 -7.37
CA GLN A 170 22.14 -22.45 -6.50
C GLN A 170 20.93 -21.77 -7.17
N LEU A 171 21.00 -21.50 -8.47
CA LEU A 171 19.88 -20.97 -9.24
C LEU A 171 18.69 -21.93 -9.25
N GLU A 172 18.95 -23.24 -9.45
CA GLU A 172 17.91 -24.28 -9.35
C GLU A 172 17.29 -24.31 -7.94
N ALA A 173 18.09 -24.23 -6.89
CA ALA A 173 17.62 -24.20 -5.51
C ALA A 173 16.77 -22.94 -5.21
N ILE A 174 17.19 -21.76 -5.69
CA ILE A 174 16.43 -20.50 -5.54
C ILE A 174 15.06 -20.62 -6.22
N THR A 175 15.03 -21.05 -7.47
CA THR A 175 13.77 -21.17 -8.24
C THR A 175 12.84 -22.24 -7.66
N ALA A 176 13.39 -23.37 -7.16
CA ALA A 176 12.63 -24.40 -6.48
C ALA A 176 12.00 -23.89 -5.17
N ALA A 177 12.75 -23.13 -4.37
CA ALA A 177 12.22 -22.53 -3.13
C ALA A 177 11.14 -21.50 -3.41
N ILE A 178 11.31 -20.65 -4.43
CA ILE A 178 10.26 -19.68 -4.87
C ILE A 178 9.01 -20.42 -5.33
N ARG A 179 9.15 -21.48 -6.14
CA ARG A 179 8.02 -22.31 -6.59
C ARG A 179 7.28 -22.92 -5.39
N LYS A 180 8.00 -23.49 -4.44
CA LYS A 180 7.44 -24.03 -3.21
C LYS A 180 6.65 -22.95 -2.42
N GLY A 181 7.20 -21.75 -2.26
CA GLY A 181 6.50 -20.65 -1.59
C GLY A 181 5.20 -20.25 -2.30
N LEU A 182 5.20 -20.24 -3.64
CA LEU A 182 3.99 -20.00 -4.43
C LEU A 182 2.97 -21.14 -4.28
N GLU A 183 3.39 -22.40 -4.22
CA GLU A 183 2.53 -23.57 -3.95
C GLU A 183 1.93 -23.49 -2.53
N ARG A 184 2.68 -22.93 -1.56
CA ARG A 184 2.20 -22.69 -0.19
C ARG A 184 1.33 -21.44 -0.05
N GLY A 185 0.94 -20.81 -1.16
CA GLY A 185 -0.05 -19.73 -1.19
C GLY A 185 0.51 -18.32 -1.06
N ALA A 186 1.78 -18.10 -1.37
CA ALA A 186 2.27 -16.73 -1.51
C ALA A 186 1.48 -15.99 -2.62
N PRO A 187 0.96 -14.79 -2.37
CA PRO A 187 0.18 -14.02 -3.35
C PRO A 187 1.04 -13.44 -4.48
N ALA A 188 2.34 -13.30 -4.27
CA ALA A 188 3.29 -12.69 -5.20
C ALA A 188 4.71 -13.23 -4.98
N VAL A 189 5.63 -12.83 -5.86
CA VAL A 189 7.08 -12.94 -5.66
C VAL A 189 7.63 -11.56 -5.36
N GLY A 190 8.39 -11.41 -4.28
CA GLY A 190 9.09 -10.18 -3.92
C GLY A 190 10.54 -10.20 -4.37
N MET A 191 11.05 -9.04 -4.80
CA MET A 191 12.41 -8.98 -5.35
C MET A 191 13.03 -7.59 -5.13
N GLY A 192 14.15 -7.52 -4.46
CA GLY A 192 14.95 -6.31 -4.32
C GLY A 192 16.32 -6.47 -4.98
N ILE A 193 16.39 -6.22 -6.29
CA ILE A 193 17.59 -6.51 -7.09
C ILE A 193 18.76 -5.62 -6.67
N GLN A 194 18.52 -4.39 -6.26
CA GLN A 194 19.56 -3.49 -5.79
C GLN A 194 20.30 -4.04 -4.55
N TYR A 195 19.59 -4.79 -3.69
CA TYR A 195 20.16 -5.42 -2.50
C TYR A 195 20.90 -6.74 -2.80
N THR A 196 20.61 -7.34 -3.94
CA THR A 196 21.22 -8.56 -4.45
C THR A 196 21.89 -8.31 -5.80
N SER A 197 22.75 -7.29 -5.87
CA SER A 197 23.26 -6.72 -7.13
C SER A 197 24.03 -7.72 -7.99
N ALA A 198 24.63 -8.76 -7.39
CA ALA A 198 25.31 -9.85 -8.10
C ALA A 198 24.34 -10.90 -8.67
N ALA A 199 23.03 -10.86 -8.38
CA ALA A 199 22.07 -11.72 -9.04
C ALA A 199 22.11 -11.46 -10.55
N SER A 200 22.40 -12.51 -11.34
CA SER A 200 22.55 -12.39 -12.79
C SER A 200 21.21 -12.06 -13.46
N ARG A 201 21.26 -11.49 -14.66
CA ARG A 201 20.03 -11.26 -15.45
C ARG A 201 19.32 -12.58 -15.79
N ALA A 202 20.09 -13.67 -15.95
CA ALA A 202 19.53 -15.00 -16.12
C ALA A 202 18.76 -15.46 -14.87
N GLU A 203 19.32 -15.23 -13.68
CA GLU A 203 18.65 -15.53 -12.40
C GLU A 203 17.33 -14.76 -12.27
N ILE A 204 17.33 -13.45 -12.54
CA ILE A 204 16.13 -12.63 -12.49
C ILE A 204 15.07 -13.14 -13.48
N LEU A 205 15.45 -13.43 -14.71
CA LEU A 205 14.54 -13.96 -15.74
C LEU A 205 13.92 -15.31 -15.32
N GLU A 206 14.70 -16.23 -14.69
CA GLU A 206 14.15 -17.51 -14.20
C GLU A 206 13.16 -17.33 -13.04
N VAL A 207 13.37 -16.34 -12.18
CA VAL A 207 12.37 -15.97 -11.15
C VAL A 207 11.09 -15.45 -11.80
N PHE A 208 11.18 -14.61 -12.83
CA PHE A 208 10.00 -14.15 -13.59
C PHE A 208 9.27 -15.32 -14.27
N ARG A 209 9.99 -16.29 -14.87
CA ARG A 209 9.38 -17.52 -15.44
C ARG A 209 8.64 -18.31 -14.39
N THR A 210 9.24 -18.48 -13.21
CA THR A 210 8.65 -19.20 -12.08
C THR A 210 7.36 -18.51 -11.59
N ALA A 211 7.38 -17.19 -11.47
CA ALA A 211 6.20 -16.38 -11.11
C ALA A 211 5.10 -16.48 -12.16
N SER A 212 5.44 -16.35 -13.44
CA SER A 212 4.51 -16.46 -14.58
C SER A 212 3.79 -17.82 -14.61
N ALA A 213 4.54 -18.91 -14.45
CA ALA A 213 3.97 -20.27 -14.41
C ALA A 213 2.94 -20.46 -13.29
N ALA A 214 3.03 -19.69 -12.20
CA ALA A 214 2.09 -19.70 -11.09
C ALA A 214 0.97 -18.64 -11.22
N GLY A 215 1.02 -17.77 -12.24
CA GLY A 215 0.13 -16.61 -12.40
C GLY A 215 0.32 -15.57 -11.27
N ALA A 216 1.52 -15.49 -10.71
CA ALA A 216 1.87 -14.57 -9.64
C ALA A 216 2.53 -13.31 -10.18
N SER A 217 2.24 -12.15 -9.59
CA SER A 217 2.95 -10.91 -9.90
C SER A 217 4.33 -10.89 -9.22
N VAL A 218 5.30 -10.22 -9.89
CA VAL A 218 6.62 -9.95 -9.34
C VAL A 218 6.64 -8.49 -8.88
N HIS A 219 6.91 -8.26 -7.60
CA HIS A 219 7.04 -6.93 -6.98
C HIS A 219 8.52 -6.59 -6.87
N VAL A 220 8.98 -5.58 -7.61
CA VAL A 220 10.42 -5.40 -7.85
C VAL A 220 10.91 -4.02 -7.41
N HIS A 221 11.83 -4.00 -6.44
CA HIS A 221 12.78 -2.91 -6.29
C HIS A 221 13.88 -3.09 -7.33
N MET A 222 13.96 -2.17 -8.27
CA MET A 222 14.83 -2.25 -9.44
C MET A 222 16.32 -2.27 -9.05
N ARG A 223 17.17 -2.77 -9.95
CA ARG A 223 18.62 -2.95 -9.74
C ARG A 223 19.36 -1.65 -9.49
N TYR A 224 19.00 -0.58 -10.19
CA TYR A 224 19.67 0.71 -10.11
C TYR A 224 18.67 1.81 -9.79
N ASN A 225 19.11 2.81 -9.05
CA ASN A 225 18.39 4.05 -8.79
C ASN A 225 19.10 5.25 -9.47
N GLY A 226 18.46 6.42 -9.44
CA GLY A 226 19.05 7.64 -9.96
C GLY A 226 19.09 7.73 -11.49
N THR A 227 19.87 8.71 -11.97
CA THR A 227 19.78 9.14 -13.38
C THR A 227 21.05 8.95 -14.19
N ARG A 228 22.12 8.45 -13.58
CA ARG A 228 23.45 8.36 -14.21
C ARG A 228 23.61 7.08 -15.02
N GLU A 229 23.74 7.23 -16.34
CA GLU A 229 24.02 6.10 -17.25
C GLU A 229 25.48 5.61 -17.11
N PRO A 230 25.74 4.31 -17.36
CA PRO A 230 24.79 3.28 -17.83
C PRO A 230 24.05 2.54 -16.71
N LEU A 231 24.32 2.81 -15.44
CA LEU A 231 23.73 2.12 -14.28
C LEU A 231 22.58 2.95 -13.68
N SER A 232 21.66 3.41 -14.54
CA SER A 232 20.54 4.27 -14.18
C SER A 232 19.26 3.50 -13.91
N SER A 233 18.30 4.19 -13.29
CA SER A 233 16.93 3.71 -13.16
C SER A 233 16.25 3.42 -14.50
N THR A 234 16.68 4.07 -15.61
CA THR A 234 16.20 3.75 -16.95
C THR A 234 16.63 2.36 -17.38
N THR A 235 17.92 2.03 -17.24
CA THR A 235 18.45 0.69 -17.55
C THR A 235 17.76 -0.38 -16.69
N ALA A 236 17.55 -0.10 -15.40
CA ALA A 236 16.90 -1.01 -14.48
C ALA A 236 15.40 -1.23 -14.84
N LEU A 237 14.68 -0.19 -15.25
CA LEU A 237 13.30 -0.33 -15.71
C LEU A 237 13.21 -1.13 -17.01
N GLN A 238 14.15 -0.91 -17.95
CA GLN A 238 14.23 -1.70 -19.19
C GLN A 238 14.48 -3.18 -18.91
N GLU A 239 15.34 -3.53 -17.94
CA GLU A 239 15.59 -4.92 -17.50
C GLU A 239 14.28 -5.61 -17.12
N VAL A 240 13.55 -5.07 -16.14
CA VAL A 240 12.34 -5.73 -15.61
C VAL A 240 11.16 -5.70 -16.59
N LEU A 241 11.05 -4.68 -17.46
CA LEU A 241 10.07 -4.65 -18.53
C LEU A 241 10.35 -5.71 -19.61
N ALA A 242 11.63 -5.95 -19.93
CA ALA A 242 12.04 -7.01 -20.86
C ALA A 242 11.72 -8.39 -20.28
N ASP A 243 12.02 -8.63 -18.99
CA ASP A 243 11.70 -9.89 -18.31
C ASP A 243 10.19 -10.15 -18.27
N ALA A 244 9.39 -9.12 -17.96
CA ALA A 244 7.93 -9.22 -18.01
C ALA A 244 7.42 -9.52 -19.42
N ALA A 245 7.98 -8.87 -20.45
CA ALA A 245 7.60 -9.09 -21.84
C ALA A 245 7.95 -10.50 -22.34
N LEU A 246 9.12 -11.03 -21.95
CA LEU A 246 9.60 -12.37 -22.37
C LEU A 246 8.83 -13.49 -21.67
N THR A 247 8.40 -13.29 -20.42
CA THR A 247 7.81 -14.35 -19.59
C THR A 247 6.29 -14.27 -19.49
N GLY A 248 5.71 -13.10 -19.77
CA GLY A 248 4.30 -12.81 -19.50
C GLY A 248 3.97 -12.68 -18.02
N ALA A 249 4.97 -12.62 -17.12
CA ALA A 249 4.75 -12.41 -15.70
C ALA A 249 4.17 -11.01 -15.44
N PRO A 250 3.10 -10.89 -14.64
CA PRO A 250 2.61 -9.59 -14.21
C PRO A 250 3.67 -8.89 -13.35
N LEU A 251 4.03 -7.65 -13.70
CA LEU A 251 5.07 -6.85 -13.04
C LEU A 251 4.46 -5.76 -12.17
N HIS A 252 4.97 -5.57 -10.96
CA HIS A 252 4.74 -4.39 -10.14
C HIS A 252 6.08 -3.75 -9.77
N VAL A 253 6.35 -2.55 -10.32
CA VAL A 253 7.55 -1.79 -9.97
C VAL A 253 7.26 -1.01 -8.71
N VAL A 254 7.93 -1.35 -7.60
CA VAL A 254 7.68 -0.69 -6.32
C VAL A 254 8.29 0.73 -6.30
N HIS A 255 7.70 1.64 -5.53
CA HIS A 255 8.14 3.03 -5.28
C HIS A 255 8.90 3.71 -6.43
N LEU A 256 8.34 3.66 -7.66
CA LEU A 256 8.98 4.14 -8.90
C LEU A 256 9.63 5.53 -8.76
N HIS A 257 8.95 6.48 -8.11
CA HIS A 257 9.40 7.87 -7.94
C HIS A 257 10.69 7.98 -7.10
N SER A 258 10.87 7.09 -6.11
CA SER A 258 12.05 7.02 -5.27
C SER A 258 13.27 6.50 -6.03
N THR A 259 13.07 5.48 -6.85
CA THR A 259 14.15 4.89 -7.67
C THR A 259 14.50 5.78 -8.87
N SER A 260 13.48 6.40 -9.48
CA SER A 260 13.62 7.22 -10.70
C SER A 260 14.05 8.65 -10.43
N VAL A 261 13.82 9.17 -9.22
CA VAL A 261 14.05 10.58 -8.84
C VAL A 261 13.61 11.55 -9.93
N GLY A 262 14.49 12.32 -10.54
CA GLY A 262 14.17 13.28 -11.61
C GLY A 262 13.65 12.67 -12.92
N PHE A 263 13.75 11.36 -13.12
CA PHE A 263 13.25 10.66 -14.32
C PHE A 263 11.85 10.08 -14.15
N THR A 264 11.14 10.34 -13.05
CA THR A 264 9.82 9.76 -12.74
C THR A 264 8.82 9.91 -13.89
N GLU A 265 8.63 11.10 -14.44
CA GLU A 265 7.68 11.30 -15.56
C GLU A 265 8.08 10.51 -16.83
N ARG A 266 9.39 10.41 -17.11
CA ARG A 266 9.90 9.61 -18.24
C ARG A 266 9.55 8.13 -18.04
N HIS A 267 9.75 7.61 -16.84
CA HIS A 267 9.49 6.21 -16.54
C HIS A 267 8.00 5.88 -16.49
N LEU A 268 7.16 6.81 -16.03
CA LEU A 268 5.70 6.66 -16.15
C LEU A 268 5.27 6.52 -17.61
N ARG A 269 5.82 7.35 -18.54
CA ARG A 269 5.55 7.19 -19.98
C ARG A 269 6.04 5.84 -20.52
N MET A 270 7.20 5.33 -20.07
CA MET A 270 7.68 3.99 -20.47
C MET A 270 6.74 2.89 -19.98
N ILE A 271 6.17 3.01 -18.79
CA ILE A 271 5.15 2.09 -18.28
C ILE A 271 3.88 2.17 -19.12
N ASP A 272 3.40 3.36 -19.49
CA ASP A 272 2.24 3.53 -20.38
C ASP A 272 2.48 2.88 -21.73
N GLU A 273 3.65 3.07 -22.31
CA GLU A 273 4.04 2.46 -23.59
C GLU A 273 4.12 0.93 -23.51
N ALA A 274 4.63 0.38 -22.39
CA ALA A 274 4.65 -1.05 -22.12
C ALA A 274 3.22 -1.62 -22.03
N ARG A 275 2.33 -0.95 -21.30
CA ARG A 275 0.93 -1.33 -21.19
C ARG A 275 0.19 -1.25 -22.53
N ALA A 276 0.46 -0.23 -23.33
CA ALA A 276 -0.09 -0.14 -24.70
C ALA A 276 0.30 -1.35 -25.57
N ARG A 277 1.43 -1.98 -25.26
CA ARG A 277 1.91 -3.24 -25.88
C ARG A 277 1.45 -4.49 -25.14
N ARG A 278 0.48 -4.35 -24.20
CA ARG A 278 -0.11 -5.44 -23.40
C ARG A 278 0.84 -6.12 -22.41
N ILE A 279 1.93 -5.46 -22.03
CA ILE A 279 2.71 -5.91 -20.88
C ILE A 279 1.92 -5.54 -19.63
N ASP A 280 1.63 -6.53 -18.77
CA ASP A 280 0.93 -6.31 -17.50
C ASP A 280 1.89 -5.71 -16.48
N VAL A 281 1.99 -4.39 -16.45
CA VAL A 281 2.83 -3.64 -15.51
C VAL A 281 2.02 -2.61 -14.74
N THR A 282 2.27 -2.55 -13.43
CA THR A 282 1.74 -1.55 -12.48
C THR A 282 2.89 -0.98 -11.67
N THR A 283 2.64 0.10 -10.93
CA THR A 283 3.63 0.73 -10.05
C THR A 283 2.96 1.44 -8.90
N GLU A 284 3.77 1.86 -7.92
CA GLU A 284 3.34 2.58 -6.73
C GLU A 284 4.28 3.73 -6.39
N CYS A 285 3.80 4.59 -5.48
CA CYS A 285 4.58 5.65 -4.84
C CYS A 285 4.10 5.87 -3.40
N TYR A 286 4.84 6.64 -2.64
CA TYR A 286 4.42 7.20 -1.35
C TYR A 286 4.46 8.73 -1.38
N PRO A 287 3.65 9.43 -0.57
CA PRO A 287 3.51 10.90 -0.62
C PRO A 287 4.59 11.62 0.21
N TYR A 288 5.87 11.26 0.00
CA TYR A 288 7.02 11.84 0.71
C TYR A 288 8.21 12.03 -0.22
N THR A 289 9.05 13.01 0.10
CA THR A 289 10.26 13.40 -0.65
C THR A 289 11.53 12.69 -0.16
N ALA A 290 11.39 11.75 0.75
CA ALA A 290 12.50 10.93 1.25
C ALA A 290 12.16 9.45 1.22
N GLY A 291 13.12 8.61 0.84
CA GLY A 291 13.10 7.18 1.06
C GLY A 291 13.78 6.80 2.37
N MET A 292 13.78 5.51 2.73
CA MET A 292 14.52 4.99 3.87
C MET A 292 14.96 3.54 3.61
N THR A 293 16.22 3.23 3.90
CA THR A 293 16.77 1.87 3.82
C THR A 293 17.87 1.67 4.84
N ASP A 294 18.43 0.45 4.91
CA ASP A 294 19.63 0.18 5.71
C ASP A 294 20.86 0.82 5.06
N ILE A 295 21.64 1.58 5.85
CA ILE A 295 22.84 2.26 5.38
C ILE A 295 23.94 1.25 4.95
N ALA A 296 23.93 0.02 5.46
CA ALA A 296 24.88 -1.02 5.07
C ALA A 296 24.53 -1.71 3.74
N SER A 297 23.38 -1.39 3.13
CA SER A 297 22.93 -2.00 1.87
C SER A 297 23.69 -1.49 0.64
N GLY A 298 23.52 -2.18 -0.51
CA GLY A 298 24.10 -1.82 -1.81
C GLY A 298 23.62 -0.48 -2.39
N VAL A 299 22.59 0.16 -1.82
CA VAL A 299 22.15 1.51 -2.20
C VAL A 299 23.26 2.54 -2.07
N PHE A 300 24.17 2.34 -1.13
CA PHE A 300 25.28 3.25 -0.83
C PHE A 300 26.63 2.76 -1.34
N ASP A 301 26.65 1.89 -2.35
CA ASP A 301 27.89 1.48 -3.02
C ASP A 301 28.55 2.67 -3.76
N GLU A 302 29.78 2.51 -4.19
CA GLU A 302 30.55 3.58 -4.82
C GLU A 302 29.77 4.30 -5.91
N GLY A 303 29.80 5.66 -5.91
CA GLY A 303 29.09 6.50 -6.86
C GLY A 303 27.65 6.85 -6.48
N TRP A 304 27.15 6.46 -5.31
CA TRP A 304 25.77 6.72 -4.88
C TRP A 304 25.40 8.20 -4.84
N ARG A 305 26.34 9.09 -4.44
CA ARG A 305 26.08 10.54 -4.35
C ARG A 305 25.80 11.15 -5.72
N GLU A 306 26.66 10.85 -6.67
CA GLU A 306 26.55 11.33 -8.05
C GLU A 306 25.31 10.76 -8.73
N ASN A 307 24.97 9.51 -8.41
CA ASN A 307 23.83 8.82 -9.00
C ASN A 307 22.49 9.37 -8.49
N LEU A 308 22.39 9.60 -7.19
CA LEU A 308 21.19 10.19 -6.57
C LEU A 308 21.17 11.72 -6.65
N GLY A 309 22.33 12.37 -6.94
CA GLY A 309 22.44 13.82 -6.99
C GLY A 309 22.35 14.50 -5.61
N ILE A 310 22.85 13.82 -4.56
CA ILE A 310 22.78 14.27 -3.16
C ILE A 310 24.12 14.11 -2.46
N ASP A 311 24.26 14.63 -1.24
CA ASP A 311 25.45 14.48 -0.41
C ASP A 311 25.09 13.95 1.00
N TYR A 312 26.10 13.73 1.84
CA TYR A 312 25.94 13.21 3.20
C TYR A 312 24.91 13.98 4.04
N GLY A 313 24.85 15.32 3.89
CA GLY A 313 23.88 16.17 4.56
C GLY A 313 22.41 15.93 4.18
N ASP A 314 22.16 15.23 3.05
CA ASP A 314 20.83 14.82 2.63
C ASP A 314 20.39 13.48 3.25
N LEU A 315 21.27 12.88 4.07
CA LEU A 315 20.98 11.66 4.81
C LEU A 315 20.63 12.01 6.27
N LEU A 316 19.58 11.35 6.81
CA LEU A 316 19.15 11.53 8.20
C LEU A 316 19.15 10.17 8.89
N TRP A 317 19.94 10.04 9.97
CA TRP A 317 19.98 8.84 10.78
C TRP A 317 18.68 8.65 11.55
N ALA A 318 17.91 7.61 11.23
CA ALA A 318 16.54 7.44 11.73
C ALA A 318 16.47 7.28 13.26
N ALA A 319 17.50 6.70 13.88
CA ALA A 319 17.52 6.47 15.33
C ALA A 319 17.63 7.77 16.16
N THR A 320 18.31 8.80 15.63
CA THR A 320 18.56 10.05 16.39
C THR A 320 17.99 11.30 15.73
N GLY A 321 17.67 11.27 14.41
CA GLY A 321 17.28 12.43 13.63
C GLY A 321 18.47 13.32 13.21
N GLU A 322 19.70 12.83 13.34
CA GLU A 322 20.93 13.53 12.97
C GLU A 322 21.14 13.50 11.45
N ARG A 323 21.53 14.65 10.87
CA ARG A 323 22.04 14.71 9.50
C ARG A 323 23.49 14.22 9.47
N LEU A 324 23.84 13.41 8.47
CA LEU A 324 25.14 12.76 8.43
C LEU A 324 26.22 13.69 7.83
N THR A 325 27.46 13.45 8.23
CA THR A 325 28.71 13.94 7.61
C THR A 325 29.44 12.73 6.98
N ALA A 326 30.53 12.98 6.26
CA ALA A 326 31.35 11.90 5.71
C ALA A 326 31.86 10.95 6.80
N GLU A 327 32.27 11.49 7.96
CA GLU A 327 32.80 10.71 9.08
C GLU A 327 31.70 9.88 9.74
N THR A 328 30.53 10.48 10.04
CA THR A 328 29.41 9.77 10.68
C THR A 328 28.80 8.75 9.72
N PHE A 329 28.75 9.04 8.41
CA PHE A 329 28.34 8.06 7.40
C PHE A 329 29.23 6.83 7.40
N ALA A 330 30.58 6.99 7.36
CA ALA A 330 31.51 5.89 7.37
C ALA A 330 31.34 4.99 8.60
N ALA A 331 31.19 5.60 9.78
CA ALA A 331 30.97 4.86 11.02
C ALA A 331 29.62 4.10 11.02
N ARG A 332 28.52 4.73 10.54
CA ARG A 332 27.19 4.11 10.47
C ARG A 332 27.14 3.01 9.43
N ARG A 333 27.82 3.17 8.28
CA ARG A 333 27.89 2.13 7.24
C ARG A 333 28.44 0.80 7.75
N GLN A 334 29.39 0.83 8.68
CA GLN A 334 29.93 -0.38 9.33
C GLN A 334 28.96 -0.98 10.34
N ALA A 335 28.20 -0.15 11.05
CA ALA A 335 27.29 -0.60 12.10
C ALA A 335 25.92 -1.10 11.56
N GLY A 336 25.50 -0.66 10.39
CA GLY A 336 24.16 -0.88 9.85
C GLY A 336 23.10 -0.06 10.56
N GLY A 337 21.90 -0.05 10.01
CA GLY A 337 20.71 0.60 10.54
C GLY A 337 20.07 1.58 9.58
N ASN A 338 18.86 2.03 9.89
CA ASN A 338 18.02 2.80 8.98
C ASN A 338 18.46 4.25 8.82
N VAL A 339 18.54 4.68 7.57
CA VAL A 339 18.83 6.06 7.16
C VAL A 339 17.79 6.56 6.15
N ALA A 340 17.25 7.76 6.38
CA ALA A 340 16.38 8.43 5.43
C ALA A 340 17.22 9.17 4.38
N ILE A 341 16.77 9.14 3.11
CA ILE A 341 17.45 9.65 1.92
C ILE A 341 16.57 10.72 1.28
N PHE A 342 16.94 11.98 1.37
CA PHE A 342 16.19 13.12 0.84
C PHE A 342 16.60 13.41 -0.61
N SER A 343 16.26 12.50 -1.52
CA SER A 343 16.62 12.56 -2.95
C SER A 343 15.43 12.77 -3.87
N ILE A 344 14.18 12.64 -3.39
CA ILE A 344 12.99 12.60 -4.23
C ILE A 344 12.46 14.03 -4.42
N PRO A 345 12.45 14.58 -5.66
CA PRO A 345 11.83 15.88 -5.90
C PRO A 345 10.33 15.88 -5.64
N GLU A 346 9.77 16.94 -5.07
CA GLU A 346 8.32 17.09 -4.87
C GLU A 346 7.55 16.99 -6.20
N THR A 347 8.13 17.44 -7.31
CA THR A 347 7.57 17.29 -8.66
C THR A 347 7.41 15.81 -9.05
N ALA A 348 8.34 14.94 -8.66
CA ALA A 348 8.26 13.50 -8.89
C ALA A 348 7.13 12.86 -8.08
N VAL A 349 6.98 13.25 -6.80
CA VAL A 349 5.86 12.81 -5.94
C VAL A 349 4.53 13.20 -6.57
N ARG A 350 4.36 14.47 -6.96
CA ARG A 350 3.12 14.97 -7.56
C ARG A 350 2.80 14.30 -8.89
N ALA A 351 3.80 14.13 -9.77
CA ALA A 351 3.63 13.44 -11.04
C ALA A 351 3.16 11.98 -10.84
N ALA A 352 3.77 11.26 -9.89
CA ALA A 352 3.38 9.91 -9.56
C ALA A 352 1.96 9.84 -8.96
N LEU A 353 1.63 10.71 -8.01
CA LEU A 353 0.29 10.77 -7.40
C LEU A 353 -0.81 11.13 -8.40
N ALA A 354 -0.54 12.03 -9.34
CA ALA A 354 -1.49 12.42 -10.39
C ALA A 354 -1.70 11.32 -11.45
N HIS A 355 -0.75 10.42 -11.65
CA HIS A 355 -0.80 9.42 -12.71
C HIS A 355 -1.83 8.31 -12.40
N PRO A 356 -2.77 7.98 -13.30
CA PRO A 356 -3.92 7.10 -13.00
C PRO A 356 -3.56 5.66 -12.66
N LEU A 357 -2.41 5.16 -13.11
CA LEU A 357 -1.96 3.78 -12.88
C LEU A 357 -1.15 3.58 -11.59
N VAL A 358 -0.67 4.67 -10.99
CA VAL A 358 0.19 4.60 -9.81
C VAL A 358 -0.67 4.34 -8.57
N MET A 359 -0.37 3.28 -7.85
CA MET A 359 -0.92 2.99 -6.53
C MET A 359 -0.19 3.80 -5.46
N VAL A 360 -0.75 3.85 -4.25
CA VAL A 360 -0.06 4.40 -3.10
C VAL A 360 0.16 3.29 -2.08
N ALA A 361 1.41 3.14 -1.66
CA ALA A 361 1.83 2.20 -0.63
C ALA A 361 2.78 2.91 0.33
N SER A 362 3.03 2.36 1.52
CA SER A 362 3.80 3.08 2.53
C SER A 362 5.31 2.90 2.39
N ASP A 363 5.77 1.72 1.99
CA ASP A 363 7.19 1.32 2.00
C ASP A 363 7.80 1.58 3.40
N ALA A 364 7.05 1.20 4.44
CA ALA A 364 7.30 1.68 5.79
C ALA A 364 7.62 0.58 6.79
N VAL A 365 8.57 0.89 7.67
CA VAL A 365 8.86 0.13 8.89
C VAL A 365 9.09 1.10 10.04
N MET A 366 8.57 0.72 11.22
CA MET A 366 8.85 1.37 12.49
C MET A 366 9.55 0.37 13.40
N THR A 367 10.55 0.81 14.13
CA THR A 367 11.27 -0.01 15.11
C THR A 367 11.42 0.77 16.41
N LYS A 368 10.71 0.36 17.44
CA LYS A 368 10.75 1.00 18.78
C LYS A 368 10.49 2.52 18.72
N GLY A 369 9.45 2.91 17.99
CA GLY A 369 9.05 4.31 17.82
C GLY A 369 9.99 5.16 16.96
N ARG A 370 10.91 4.54 16.23
CA ARG A 370 11.87 5.21 15.33
C ARG A 370 11.73 4.69 13.91
N GLY A 371 11.73 5.57 12.94
CA GLY A 371 11.55 5.24 11.53
C GLY A 371 11.13 6.43 10.70
N HIS A 372 10.61 6.15 9.52
CA HIS A 372 10.11 7.16 8.62
C HIS A 372 8.68 7.58 9.01
N PRO A 373 8.30 8.87 8.95
CA PRO A 373 6.93 9.35 9.20
C PRO A 373 5.85 8.65 8.35
N ARG A 374 6.20 8.11 7.18
CA ARG A 374 5.30 7.34 6.31
C ARG A 374 4.71 6.09 6.97
N SER A 375 5.31 5.60 8.07
CA SER A 375 4.77 4.47 8.84
C SER A 375 3.42 4.76 9.51
N ALA A 376 3.14 6.03 9.79
CA ALA A 376 1.95 6.45 10.53
C ALA A 376 1.12 7.52 9.81
N GLY A 377 1.47 7.91 8.58
CA GLY A 377 0.79 9.04 7.94
C GLY A 377 0.72 9.03 6.42
N THR A 378 0.99 7.92 5.75
CA THR A 378 0.96 7.84 4.28
C THR A 378 -0.41 8.20 3.72
N ASN A 379 -1.48 7.56 4.20
CA ASN A 379 -2.83 7.79 3.68
C ASN A 379 -3.41 9.12 4.15
N ALA A 380 -3.19 9.47 5.42
CA ALA A 380 -3.63 10.76 5.95
C ALA A 380 -2.95 11.93 5.23
N ARG A 381 -1.67 11.80 4.85
CA ARG A 381 -0.95 12.80 4.05
C ARG A 381 -1.47 12.86 2.61
N LEU A 382 -1.74 11.72 1.98
CA LEU A 382 -2.38 11.66 0.67
C LEU A 382 -3.70 12.44 0.68
N LEU A 383 -4.58 12.15 1.64
CA LEU A 383 -5.91 12.75 1.74
C LEU A 383 -5.86 14.23 2.18
N GLY A 384 -5.04 14.55 3.18
CA GLY A 384 -4.93 15.90 3.72
C GLY A 384 -4.17 16.85 2.80
N VAL A 385 -2.94 16.50 2.46
CA VAL A 385 -2.05 17.39 1.71
C VAL A 385 -2.36 17.35 0.21
N TYR A 386 -2.34 16.18 -0.42
CA TYR A 386 -2.39 16.11 -1.89
C TYR A 386 -3.82 16.17 -2.46
N VAL A 387 -4.83 15.69 -1.72
CA VAL A 387 -6.24 15.83 -2.15
C VAL A 387 -6.81 17.18 -1.71
N ARG A 388 -6.88 17.44 -0.38
CA ARG A 388 -7.59 18.61 0.13
C ARG A 388 -6.81 19.92 -0.10
N GLU A 389 -5.54 19.99 0.31
CA GLU A 389 -4.80 21.25 0.31
C GLU A 389 -4.23 21.60 -1.08
N GLN A 390 -3.57 20.64 -1.74
CA GLN A 390 -2.88 20.86 -3.03
C GLN A 390 -3.75 20.53 -4.25
N GLN A 391 -4.84 19.79 -4.08
CA GLN A 391 -5.74 19.37 -5.17
C GLN A 391 -5.00 18.67 -6.33
N THR A 392 -3.96 17.90 -6.00
CA THR A 392 -3.14 17.16 -6.97
C THR A 392 -3.96 16.09 -7.70
N LEU A 393 -4.93 15.46 -7.00
CA LEU A 393 -5.84 14.45 -7.54
C LEU A 393 -7.20 14.51 -6.84
N PRO A 394 -8.29 14.07 -7.51
CA PRO A 394 -9.62 13.97 -6.89
C PRO A 394 -9.66 12.93 -5.78
N LEU A 395 -10.55 13.13 -4.79
CA LEU A 395 -10.74 12.22 -3.65
C LEU A 395 -11.06 10.77 -4.09
N MET A 396 -11.97 10.60 -5.07
CA MET A 396 -12.32 9.28 -5.63
C MET A 396 -11.09 8.55 -6.16
N GLU A 397 -10.19 9.25 -6.88
CA GLU A 397 -8.97 8.67 -7.42
C GLU A 397 -7.95 8.35 -6.32
N ALA A 398 -7.84 9.17 -5.29
CA ALA A 398 -7.00 8.88 -4.14
C ALA A 398 -7.45 7.59 -3.43
N ILE A 399 -8.76 7.45 -3.16
CA ILE A 399 -9.33 6.24 -2.57
C ILE A 399 -9.08 5.04 -3.50
N ARG A 400 -9.27 5.16 -4.83
CA ARG A 400 -9.01 4.09 -5.78
C ARG A 400 -7.57 3.58 -5.72
N LYS A 401 -6.59 4.46 -5.56
CA LYS A 401 -5.15 4.15 -5.50
C LYS A 401 -4.74 3.37 -4.25
N VAL A 402 -5.47 3.52 -3.15
CA VAL A 402 -5.19 2.85 -1.88
C VAL A 402 -6.16 1.70 -1.58
N THR A 403 -7.10 1.38 -2.47
CA THR A 403 -8.12 0.35 -2.24
C THR A 403 -8.30 -0.57 -3.44
N LEU A 404 -8.99 -0.12 -4.49
CA LEU A 404 -9.39 -0.93 -5.63
C LEU A 404 -8.19 -1.39 -6.46
N LEU A 405 -7.25 -0.50 -6.79
CA LEU A 405 -6.08 -0.86 -7.60
C LEU A 405 -5.20 -1.92 -6.94
N PRO A 406 -4.83 -1.79 -5.65
CA PRO A 406 -4.12 -2.85 -4.93
C PRO A 406 -4.86 -4.18 -4.92
N ALA A 407 -6.19 -4.17 -4.67
CA ALA A 407 -7.00 -5.39 -4.71
C ALA A 407 -6.98 -6.04 -6.09
N GLN A 408 -7.19 -5.27 -7.16
CA GLN A 408 -7.18 -5.75 -8.54
C GLN A 408 -5.83 -6.33 -8.96
N ARG A 409 -4.71 -5.79 -8.43
CA ARG A 409 -3.36 -6.33 -8.70
C ARG A 409 -3.23 -7.79 -8.24
N LEU A 410 -3.90 -8.16 -7.15
CA LEU A 410 -3.74 -9.46 -6.50
C LEU A 410 -4.90 -10.43 -6.72
N GLU A 411 -6.10 -9.96 -7.09
CA GLU A 411 -7.34 -10.76 -7.09
C GLU A 411 -7.34 -11.94 -8.08
N GLN A 412 -6.50 -11.90 -9.11
CA GLN A 412 -6.36 -13.00 -10.05
C GLN A 412 -5.65 -14.19 -9.40
N ARG A 413 -4.57 -13.94 -8.69
CA ARG A 413 -3.77 -14.94 -7.99
C ARG A 413 -4.37 -15.33 -6.62
N ALA A 414 -4.89 -14.36 -5.89
CA ALA A 414 -5.48 -14.52 -4.56
C ALA A 414 -6.95 -14.04 -4.58
N PRO A 415 -7.92 -14.92 -4.90
CA PRO A 415 -9.33 -14.55 -5.13
C PRO A 415 -10.01 -13.85 -3.96
N ALA A 416 -9.51 -14.00 -2.72
CA ALA A 416 -10.01 -13.28 -1.55
C ALA A 416 -9.99 -11.76 -1.74
N PHE A 417 -9.05 -11.22 -2.56
CA PHE A 417 -8.99 -9.79 -2.86
C PHE A 417 -10.17 -9.27 -3.72
N ARG A 418 -10.99 -10.14 -4.32
CA ARG A 418 -12.23 -9.74 -5.02
C ARG A 418 -13.27 -9.17 -4.07
N ALA A 419 -13.19 -9.50 -2.79
CA ALA A 419 -14.05 -8.96 -1.74
C ALA A 419 -13.44 -7.74 -1.02
N LYS A 420 -12.21 -7.33 -1.34
CA LYS A 420 -11.47 -6.22 -0.73
C LYS A 420 -11.48 -4.98 -1.61
N GLY A 421 -11.24 -3.81 -1.02
CA GLY A 421 -11.09 -2.53 -1.74
C GLY A 421 -12.38 -1.99 -2.37
N ARG A 422 -13.55 -2.43 -1.89
CA ARG A 422 -14.89 -2.11 -2.42
C ARG A 422 -15.89 -1.88 -1.30
N VAL A 423 -16.87 -0.99 -1.53
CA VAL A 423 -18.06 -0.86 -0.67
C VAL A 423 -19.26 -1.33 -1.49
N LYS A 424 -19.49 -2.65 -1.50
CA LYS A 424 -20.63 -3.26 -2.19
C LYS A 424 -21.16 -4.45 -1.40
N VAL A 425 -22.43 -4.79 -1.62
CA VAL A 425 -23.07 -5.97 -0.99
C VAL A 425 -22.27 -7.23 -1.31
N GLY A 426 -21.96 -8.02 -0.27
CA GLY A 426 -21.16 -9.24 -0.34
C GLY A 426 -19.66 -9.04 -0.22
N ALA A 427 -19.16 -7.79 -0.28
CA ALA A 427 -17.75 -7.50 0.02
C ALA A 427 -17.47 -7.64 1.53
N ASP A 428 -16.20 -7.85 1.87
CA ASP A 428 -15.78 -7.85 3.27
C ASP A 428 -15.99 -6.45 3.87
N ALA A 429 -16.45 -6.40 5.11
CA ALA A 429 -16.67 -5.14 5.81
C ALA A 429 -15.34 -4.58 6.37
N ASP A 430 -14.34 -4.46 5.48
CA ASP A 430 -13.12 -3.72 5.71
C ASP A 430 -13.35 -2.28 5.29
N LEU A 431 -13.49 -1.38 6.26
CA LEU A 431 -13.93 -0.02 6.01
C LEU A 431 -13.06 0.99 6.77
N THR A 432 -12.78 2.11 6.11
CA THR A 432 -12.13 3.28 6.72
C THR A 432 -13.07 4.47 6.68
N LEU A 433 -13.39 5.00 7.86
CA LEU A 433 -14.21 6.19 8.02
C LEU A 433 -13.32 7.37 8.39
N PHE A 434 -13.36 8.43 7.61
CA PHE A 434 -12.56 9.62 7.87
C PHE A 434 -13.33 10.92 7.62
N ASP A 435 -12.93 11.96 8.34
CA ASP A 435 -13.43 13.32 8.15
C ASP A 435 -12.59 13.99 7.03
N PRO A 436 -13.15 14.27 5.86
CA PRO A 436 -12.39 14.82 4.73
C PRO A 436 -11.86 16.23 4.98
N GLU A 437 -12.47 16.97 5.91
CA GLU A 437 -12.04 18.34 6.27
C GLU A 437 -10.92 18.34 7.32
N ARG A 438 -10.76 17.25 8.07
CA ARG A 438 -9.85 17.17 9.22
C ARG A 438 -8.71 16.16 9.06
N VAL A 439 -8.84 15.19 8.13
CA VAL A 439 -7.81 14.16 7.94
C VAL A 439 -6.45 14.81 7.66
N LYS A 440 -5.44 14.44 8.46
CA LYS A 440 -4.11 15.02 8.40
C LYS A 440 -3.08 14.12 9.05
N ASP A 441 -1.92 13.97 8.41
CA ASP A 441 -0.74 13.36 9.00
C ASP A 441 -0.17 14.22 10.14
N ARG A 442 0.29 13.57 11.21
CA ARG A 442 0.90 14.21 12.37
C ARG A 442 2.35 13.77 12.56
N ALA A 443 2.71 12.65 11.93
CA ALA A 443 4.04 12.09 12.04
C ALA A 443 5.10 13.03 11.44
N THR A 444 6.20 13.18 12.16
CA THR A 444 7.36 14.00 11.77
C THR A 444 8.64 13.18 11.96
N TRP A 445 9.77 13.67 11.45
CA TRP A 445 11.07 13.01 11.69
C TRP A 445 11.45 12.95 13.17
N ALA A 446 11.04 13.93 13.98
CA ALA A 446 11.27 13.94 15.43
C ALA A 446 10.31 13.02 16.18
N SER A 447 9.10 12.83 15.66
CA SER A 447 8.03 12.02 16.28
C SER A 447 7.31 11.19 15.20
N PRO A 448 7.97 10.15 14.65
CA PRO A 448 7.47 9.44 13.47
C PRO A 448 6.29 8.50 13.75
N ALA A 449 6.01 8.18 15.00
CA ALA A 449 4.93 7.29 15.41
C ALA A 449 3.63 8.01 15.83
N LEU A 450 3.51 9.33 15.57
CA LEU A 450 2.28 10.06 15.90
C LEU A 450 1.14 9.63 14.94
N HIS A 451 0.03 9.18 15.53
CA HIS A 451 -1.17 8.84 14.79
C HIS A 451 -1.75 10.05 14.07
N PRO A 452 -2.36 9.89 12.89
CA PRO A 452 -3.01 10.97 12.16
C PRO A 452 -4.27 11.46 12.87
N ASP A 453 -4.72 12.67 12.53
CA ASP A 453 -6.03 13.18 12.89
C ASP A 453 -7.06 12.81 11.81
N GLY A 454 -8.35 12.81 12.20
CA GLY A 454 -9.47 12.75 11.26
C GLY A 454 -9.86 11.35 10.77
N ILE A 455 -9.32 10.26 11.36
CA ILE A 455 -9.73 8.87 11.06
C ILE A 455 -10.35 8.25 12.33
N PRO A 456 -11.66 8.50 12.60
CA PRO A 456 -12.27 8.04 13.84
C PRO A 456 -12.59 6.54 13.87
N TYR A 457 -12.79 5.86 12.74
CA TYR A 457 -13.12 4.44 12.73
C TYR A 457 -12.41 3.70 11.59
N VAL A 458 -11.88 2.53 11.91
CA VAL A 458 -11.37 1.54 10.97
C VAL A 458 -11.92 0.18 11.37
N LEU A 459 -12.54 -0.52 10.42
CA LEU A 459 -13.16 -1.82 10.64
C LEU A 459 -12.45 -2.87 9.76
N VAL A 460 -12.14 -4.01 10.35
CA VAL A 460 -11.61 -5.20 9.68
C VAL A 460 -12.63 -6.33 9.87
N GLY A 461 -13.19 -6.83 8.77
CA GLY A 461 -14.27 -7.82 8.82
C GLY A 461 -15.43 -7.37 9.71
N GLY A 462 -15.84 -6.10 9.66
CA GLY A 462 -16.91 -5.53 10.48
C GLY A 462 -16.56 -5.28 11.96
N VAL A 463 -15.35 -5.64 12.39
CA VAL A 463 -14.87 -5.43 13.76
C VAL A 463 -14.09 -4.12 13.83
N PRO A 464 -14.51 -3.12 14.64
CA PRO A 464 -13.76 -1.90 14.83
C PRO A 464 -12.39 -2.17 15.48
N VAL A 465 -11.31 -1.89 14.77
CA VAL A 465 -9.92 -1.91 15.27
C VAL A 465 -9.47 -0.51 15.71
N ILE A 466 -10.05 0.53 15.10
CA ILE A 466 -10.00 1.91 15.55
C ILE A 466 -11.42 2.36 15.87
N SER A 467 -11.63 2.91 17.05
CA SER A 467 -12.90 3.49 17.48
C SER A 467 -12.67 4.85 18.13
N LYS A 468 -13.36 5.88 17.63
CA LYS A 468 -13.21 7.27 18.08
C LYS A 468 -11.75 7.74 18.07
N GLY A 469 -10.99 7.34 17.03
CA GLY A 469 -9.59 7.70 16.84
C GLY A 469 -8.59 6.97 17.78
N ARG A 470 -9.01 5.89 18.44
CA ARG A 470 -8.17 5.11 19.36
C ARG A 470 -8.19 3.64 18.97
N ILE A 471 -7.05 2.98 19.13
CA ILE A 471 -6.94 1.53 18.97
C ILE A 471 -7.86 0.84 19.99
N VAL A 472 -8.62 -0.15 19.53
CA VAL A 472 -9.43 -1.01 20.37
C VAL A 472 -8.51 -2.10 20.93
N PRO A 473 -8.29 -2.18 22.25
CA PRO A 473 -7.38 -3.16 22.81
C PRO A 473 -7.87 -4.59 22.62
N ASP A 474 -6.95 -5.55 22.64
CA ASP A 474 -7.19 -7.00 22.59
C ASP A 474 -8.11 -7.45 21.44
N THR A 475 -7.99 -6.78 20.30
CA THR A 475 -8.85 -7.01 19.13
C THR A 475 -7.96 -7.38 17.93
N PHE A 476 -8.05 -8.63 17.45
CA PHE A 476 -7.18 -9.17 16.41
C PHE A 476 -7.98 -9.86 15.29
N PRO A 477 -8.83 -9.13 14.55
CA PRO A 477 -9.67 -9.70 13.49
C PRO A 477 -8.92 -9.97 12.19
N GLY A 478 -7.65 -9.59 12.09
CA GLY A 478 -6.86 -9.69 10.88
C GLY A 478 -6.71 -11.13 10.39
N GLN A 479 -6.93 -11.32 9.10
CA GLN A 479 -6.86 -12.61 8.43
C GLN A 479 -5.65 -12.70 7.49
N GLY A 480 -5.09 -13.89 7.35
CA GLY A 480 -4.02 -14.17 6.41
C GLY A 480 -4.50 -14.14 4.96
N MET A 481 -3.95 -13.25 4.16
CA MET A 481 -4.31 -13.06 2.74
C MET A 481 -3.46 -13.96 1.84
N ARG A 482 -3.79 -15.26 1.82
CA ARG A 482 -3.10 -16.26 0.99
C ARG A 482 -3.77 -16.42 -0.38
N ALA A 483 -2.97 -16.77 -1.38
CA ALA A 483 -3.46 -17.42 -2.59
C ALA A 483 -3.83 -18.89 -2.30
N PRO A 484 -4.64 -19.53 -3.16
CA PRO A 484 -4.93 -20.97 -3.03
C PRO A 484 -3.63 -21.81 -3.00
N MET A 485 -3.52 -22.68 -2.03
CA MET A 485 -2.42 -23.66 -1.92
C MET A 485 -2.62 -24.80 -2.95
N ARG A 486 -1.50 -25.32 -3.44
CA ARG A 486 -1.48 -26.44 -4.38
C ARG A 486 -0.65 -27.59 -3.84
#